data_857bdfee07e1c0f18431fca28060b68e
#
_entry.id   857bdfee07e1c0f18431fca28060b68e
#
_cell.length_a   1.000
_cell.length_b   1.000
_cell.length_c   1.000
_cell.angle_alpha   90.00
_cell.angle_beta   90.00
_cell.angle_gamma   90.00
#
_symmetry.space_group_name_H-M   'P 1'
#
loop_
_entity.id
_entity.type
_entity.pdbx_description
1 polymer ?
#
loop_
_entity_poly.entity_id
_entity_poly.type
_entity_poly.pdbx_seq_one_letter_code
_entity_poly.pdbx_strand_id
1 'polypeptide(L)'
;MFLIFPTFHVQVMQAIVLVLEGPHLPEVKEQALCILGNIADGEKAKYHIMANEDVLKKLVDYMTHINLGLQTAAIFCIINLVRRGESGYRERQVKLKEMGVLTILNQMLTTVTDSDLYEK
;
A
#
# COMPACT_ATOMS: atom_id res chain seq x y z
N MET A 1 -29.43 0.25 4.74
CA MET A 1 -28.52 0.30 3.62
C MET A 1 -27.23 1.09 3.88
N PHE A 2 -27.33 2.30 4.35
CA PHE A 2 -26.16 3.10 4.70
C PHE A 2 -25.36 2.54 5.86
N LEU A 3 -25.94 1.72 6.71
CA LEU A 3 -25.21 1.03 7.78
C LEU A 3 -24.27 -0.04 7.26
N ILE A 4 -24.44 -0.42 5.98
CA ILE A 4 -23.63 -1.45 5.36
C ILE A 4 -22.24 -0.92 4.99
N PHE A 5 -22.08 0.40 4.76
CA PHE A 5 -20.84 0.96 4.26
C PHE A 5 -19.62 0.74 5.16
N PRO A 6 -19.69 1.01 6.50
CA PRO A 6 -18.55 0.68 7.35
C PRO A 6 -18.24 -0.80 7.35
N THR A 7 -19.28 -1.64 7.36
CA THR A 7 -19.14 -3.09 7.30
C THR A 7 -18.53 -3.51 5.98
N PHE A 8 -18.94 -2.85 4.88
CA PHE A 8 -18.39 -3.14 3.55
C PHE A 8 -16.88 -2.90 3.51
N HIS A 9 -16.40 -1.76 4.03
CA HIS A 9 -14.97 -1.48 4.07
C HIS A 9 -14.20 -2.51 4.88
N VAL A 10 -14.73 -2.91 6.03
CA VAL A 10 -14.10 -3.93 6.87
C VAL A 10 -14.04 -5.26 6.12
N GLN A 11 -15.13 -5.66 5.47
CA GLN A 11 -15.18 -6.92 4.72
C GLN A 11 -14.20 -6.91 3.55
N VAL A 12 -14.11 -5.80 2.84
CA VAL A 12 -13.15 -5.68 1.73
C VAL A 12 -11.72 -5.79 2.24
N MET A 13 -11.40 -5.13 3.36
CA MET A 13 -10.08 -5.22 3.98
C MET A 13 -9.75 -6.65 4.37
N GLN A 14 -10.70 -7.36 4.98
CA GLN A 14 -10.50 -8.75 5.38
C GLN A 14 -10.24 -9.64 4.17
N ALA A 15 -11.01 -9.44 3.09
CA ALA A 15 -10.83 -10.21 1.87
C ALA A 15 -9.45 -9.97 1.26
N ILE A 16 -9.00 -8.71 1.24
CA ILE A 16 -7.69 -8.36 0.72
C ILE A 16 -6.58 -9.04 1.54
N VAL A 17 -6.68 -8.98 2.86
CA VAL A 17 -5.70 -9.63 3.74
C VAL A 17 -5.64 -11.14 3.46
N LEU A 18 -6.80 -11.77 3.34
CA LEU A 18 -6.84 -13.22 3.06
C LEU A 18 -6.18 -13.55 1.72
N VAL A 19 -6.40 -12.74 0.70
CA VAL A 19 -5.76 -12.96 -0.60
C VAL A 19 -4.26 -12.77 -0.49
N LEU A 20 -3.79 -11.73 0.19
CA LEU A 20 -2.37 -11.44 0.31
C LEU A 20 -1.63 -12.48 1.14
N GLU A 21 -2.29 -13.06 2.14
CA GLU A 21 -1.69 -14.08 3.00
C GLU A 21 -1.82 -15.48 2.43
N GLY A 22 -2.75 -15.71 1.51
CA GLY A 22 -3.02 -17.02 0.96
C GLY A 22 -2.04 -17.43 -0.13
N PRO A 23 -2.13 -18.71 -0.56
CA PRO A 23 -1.23 -19.25 -1.59
C PRO A 23 -1.73 -18.92 -3.00
N HIS A 24 -1.99 -17.67 -3.27
CA HIS A 24 -2.48 -17.21 -4.57
C HIS A 24 -1.32 -16.80 -5.47
N LEU A 25 -1.58 -16.85 -6.79
CA LEU A 25 -0.60 -16.39 -7.77
C LEU A 25 -0.31 -14.90 -7.59
N PRO A 26 0.91 -14.45 -7.95
CA PRO A 26 1.25 -13.03 -7.85
C PRO A 26 0.26 -12.11 -8.56
N GLU A 27 -0.28 -12.54 -9.71
CA GLU A 27 -1.25 -11.75 -10.47
C GLU A 27 -2.53 -11.51 -9.68
N VAL A 28 -2.97 -12.48 -8.90
CA VAL A 28 -4.15 -12.34 -8.04
C VAL A 28 -3.88 -11.35 -6.92
N LYS A 29 -2.72 -11.47 -6.29
CA LYS A 29 -2.32 -10.56 -5.22
C LYS A 29 -2.14 -9.14 -5.74
N GLU A 30 -1.60 -8.99 -6.95
CA GLU A 30 -1.48 -7.70 -7.60
C GLU A 30 -2.84 -7.04 -7.79
N GLN A 31 -3.84 -7.81 -8.24
CA GLN A 31 -5.20 -7.29 -8.40
C GLN A 31 -5.79 -6.84 -7.06
N ALA A 32 -5.55 -7.59 -6.00
CA ALA A 32 -6.01 -7.20 -4.66
C ALA A 32 -5.40 -5.88 -4.23
N LEU A 33 -4.10 -5.70 -4.47
CA LEU A 33 -3.41 -4.44 -4.16
C LEU A 33 -3.92 -3.29 -5.03
N CYS A 34 -4.23 -3.54 -6.29
CA CYS A 34 -4.80 -2.51 -7.17
C CYS A 34 -6.17 -2.06 -6.66
N ILE A 35 -7.00 -2.99 -6.23
CA ILE A 35 -8.29 -2.66 -5.62
C ILE A 35 -8.08 -1.80 -4.38
N LEU A 36 -7.15 -2.20 -3.52
CA LEU A 36 -6.83 -1.44 -2.32
C LEU A 36 -6.36 -0.03 -2.67
N GLY A 37 -5.50 0.11 -3.68
CA GLY A 37 -5.00 1.41 -4.12
C GLY A 37 -6.11 2.33 -4.61
N ASN A 38 -7.07 1.78 -5.37
CA ASN A 38 -8.20 2.55 -5.86
C ASN A 38 -9.12 2.98 -4.71
N ILE A 39 -9.35 2.10 -3.75
CA ILE A 39 -10.14 2.42 -2.57
C ILE A 39 -9.45 3.49 -1.72
N ALA A 40 -8.12 3.43 -1.64
CA ALA A 40 -7.31 4.34 -0.82
C ALA A 40 -7.42 5.80 -1.26
N ASP A 41 -8.02 6.08 -2.39
CA ASP A 41 -8.29 7.46 -2.82
C ASP A 41 -9.40 8.11 -1.99
N GLY A 42 -10.25 7.33 -1.31
CA GLY A 42 -11.34 7.87 -0.49
C GLY A 42 -10.94 8.07 0.97
N GLU A 43 -11.47 9.11 1.60
CA GLU A 43 -11.12 9.44 2.98
C GLU A 43 -11.50 8.36 3.99
N LYS A 44 -12.70 7.79 3.85
CA LYS A 44 -13.14 6.74 4.77
C LYS A 44 -12.29 5.49 4.63
N ALA A 45 -11.94 5.15 3.40
CA ALA A 45 -11.09 3.99 3.16
C ALA A 45 -9.69 4.21 3.72
N LYS A 46 -9.15 5.42 3.59
CA LYS A 46 -7.85 5.74 4.20
C LYS A 46 -7.85 5.47 5.70
N TYR A 47 -8.91 5.88 6.38
CA TYR A 47 -9.04 5.63 7.81
C TYR A 47 -8.99 4.13 8.12
N HIS A 48 -9.77 3.34 7.40
CA HIS A 48 -9.82 1.90 7.62
C HIS A 48 -8.49 1.22 7.29
N ILE A 49 -7.83 1.64 6.23
CA ILE A 49 -6.53 1.09 5.85
C ILE A 49 -5.48 1.40 6.92
N MET A 50 -5.42 2.65 7.36
CA MET A 50 -4.44 3.08 8.36
C MET A 50 -4.68 2.43 9.72
N ALA A 51 -5.90 2.02 10.01
CA ALA A 51 -6.24 1.33 11.24
C ALA A 51 -5.94 -0.17 11.19
N ASN A 52 -5.66 -0.71 10.01
CA ASN A 52 -5.42 -2.15 9.83
C ASN A 52 -3.93 -2.42 9.72
N GLU A 53 -3.32 -2.82 10.84
CA GLU A 53 -1.87 -3.07 10.91
C GLU A 53 -1.43 -4.17 9.96
N ASP A 54 -2.25 -5.20 9.76
CA ASP A 54 -1.90 -6.31 8.86
C ASP A 54 -1.78 -5.83 7.42
N VAL A 55 -2.73 -5.00 6.97
CA VAL A 55 -2.68 -4.43 5.63
C VAL A 55 -1.45 -3.54 5.47
N LEU A 56 -1.17 -2.68 6.44
CA LEU A 56 -0.02 -1.78 6.37
C LEU A 56 1.29 -2.55 6.30
N LYS A 57 1.43 -3.60 7.11
CA LYS A 57 2.63 -4.43 7.08
C LYS A 57 2.80 -5.09 5.72
N LYS A 58 1.72 -5.59 5.15
CA LYS A 58 1.76 -6.21 3.82
C LYS A 58 2.18 -5.21 2.76
N LEU A 59 1.65 -3.99 2.81
CA LEU A 59 2.03 -2.94 1.86
C LEU A 59 3.53 -2.65 1.94
N VAL A 60 4.05 -2.51 3.16
CA VAL A 60 5.47 -2.24 3.36
C VAL A 60 6.32 -3.40 2.85
N ASP A 61 5.92 -4.64 3.16
CA ASP A 61 6.64 -5.83 2.72
C ASP A 61 6.68 -5.93 1.20
N TYR A 62 5.58 -5.63 0.53
CA TYR A 62 5.53 -5.71 -0.93
C TYR A 62 6.31 -4.60 -1.63
N MET A 63 6.66 -3.52 -0.94
CA MET A 63 7.47 -2.45 -1.54
C MET A 63 8.83 -2.95 -2.02
N THR A 64 9.34 -4.01 -1.40
CA THR A 64 10.63 -4.59 -1.76
C THR A 64 10.50 -5.98 -2.35
N HIS A 65 9.30 -6.35 -2.78
CA HIS A 65 9.04 -7.65 -3.37
C HIS A 65 9.75 -7.77 -4.72
N ILE A 66 10.23 -8.98 -5.03
CA ILE A 66 10.95 -9.25 -6.27
C ILE A 66 10.04 -9.11 -7.50
N ASN A 67 8.75 -9.35 -7.34
CA ASN A 67 7.78 -9.20 -8.43
C ASN A 67 7.44 -7.73 -8.60
N LEU A 68 7.75 -7.17 -9.78
CA LEU A 68 7.57 -5.74 -10.04
C LEU A 68 6.11 -5.32 -10.02
N GLY A 69 5.19 -6.18 -10.44
CA GLY A 69 3.77 -5.87 -10.40
C GLY A 69 3.27 -5.65 -8.97
N LEU A 70 3.66 -6.55 -8.06
CA LEU A 70 3.32 -6.43 -6.64
C LEU A 70 3.96 -5.19 -6.02
N GLN A 71 5.23 -4.96 -6.33
CA GLN A 71 5.96 -3.81 -5.82
C GLN A 71 5.29 -2.50 -6.26
N THR A 72 4.99 -2.38 -7.54
CA THR A 72 4.37 -1.18 -8.10
C THR A 72 2.99 -0.94 -7.50
N ALA A 73 2.19 -1.99 -7.37
CA ALA A 73 0.84 -1.87 -6.81
C ALA A 73 0.88 -1.43 -5.34
N ALA A 74 1.82 -1.95 -4.56
CA ALA A 74 1.97 -1.55 -3.16
C ALA A 74 2.38 -0.09 -3.04
N ILE A 75 3.32 0.35 -3.86
CA ILE A 75 3.78 1.74 -3.87
C ILE A 75 2.63 2.68 -4.27
N PHE A 76 1.82 2.28 -5.25
CA PHE A 76 0.64 3.04 -5.64
C PHE A 76 -0.31 3.26 -4.46
N CYS A 77 -0.58 2.21 -3.68
CA CYS A 77 -1.41 2.32 -2.48
C CYS A 77 -0.82 3.33 -1.49
N ILE A 78 0.48 3.24 -1.25
CA ILE A 78 1.15 4.11 -0.29
C ILE A 78 1.11 5.57 -0.75
N ILE A 79 1.32 5.82 -2.05
CA ILE A 79 1.23 7.16 -2.59
C ILE A 79 -0.16 7.75 -2.33
N ASN A 80 -1.21 6.98 -2.56
CA ASN A 80 -2.56 7.46 -2.32
C ASN A 80 -2.83 7.75 -0.84
N LEU A 81 -2.21 7.00 0.06
CA LEU A 81 -2.39 7.24 1.50
C LEU A 81 -1.73 8.53 1.98
N VAL A 82 -0.64 8.94 1.34
CA VAL A 82 0.15 10.11 1.80
C VAL A 82 0.00 11.34 0.91
N ARG A 83 -0.95 11.33 0.00
CA ARG A 83 -1.15 12.44 -0.93
C ARG A 83 -1.42 13.74 -0.18
N ARG A 84 -0.69 14.81 -0.57
CA ARG A 84 -0.84 16.12 0.04
C ARG A 84 -2.20 16.74 -0.32
N GLY A 85 -2.65 17.66 0.53
CA GLY A 85 -3.88 18.41 0.29
C GLY A 85 -5.12 17.75 0.89
N GLU A 86 -4.98 16.56 1.43
CA GLU A 86 -6.09 15.86 2.07
C GLU A 86 -5.95 15.88 3.60
N SER A 87 -7.10 15.90 4.28
CA SER A 87 -7.10 15.89 5.73
C SER A 87 -6.37 14.65 6.27
N GLY A 88 -5.52 14.86 7.27
CA GLY A 88 -4.82 13.77 7.93
C GLY A 88 -3.60 13.22 7.20
N TYR A 89 -3.19 13.84 6.09
CA TYR A 89 -2.06 13.30 5.33
C TYR A 89 -0.75 13.31 6.13
N ARG A 90 -0.55 14.28 6.99
CA ARG A 90 0.67 14.37 7.79
C ARG A 90 0.77 13.23 8.80
N GLU A 91 -0.32 12.90 9.47
CA GLU A 91 -0.37 11.80 10.42
C GLU A 91 -0.11 10.47 9.72
N ARG A 92 -0.65 10.30 8.53
CA ARG A 92 -0.40 9.09 7.74
C ARG A 92 1.06 9.00 7.31
N GLN A 93 1.64 10.13 6.89
CA GLN A 93 3.07 10.17 6.54
C GLN A 93 3.96 9.80 7.71
N VAL A 94 3.65 10.33 8.90
CA VAL A 94 4.43 10.04 10.10
C VAL A 94 4.36 8.54 10.42
N LYS A 95 3.18 7.97 10.41
CA LYS A 95 3.01 6.54 10.70
C LYS A 95 3.78 5.66 9.73
N LEU A 96 3.66 5.93 8.44
CA LEU A 96 4.35 5.15 7.42
C LEU A 96 5.87 5.34 7.50
N LYS A 97 6.32 6.53 7.83
CA LYS A 97 7.74 6.79 8.07
C LYS A 97 8.27 5.93 9.21
N GLU A 98 7.51 5.84 10.29
CA GLU A 98 7.87 5.01 11.45
C GLU A 98 7.93 3.52 11.08
N MET A 99 7.16 3.10 10.10
CA MET A 99 7.18 1.73 9.60
C MET A 99 8.32 1.47 8.60
N GLY A 100 9.14 2.48 8.30
CA GLY A 100 10.31 2.32 7.45
C GLY A 100 10.10 2.65 5.98
N VAL A 101 8.95 3.20 5.60
CA VAL A 101 8.64 3.48 4.20
C VAL A 101 9.66 4.44 3.57
N LEU A 102 10.01 5.51 4.27
CA LEU A 102 10.96 6.49 3.75
C LEU A 102 12.34 5.87 3.53
N THR A 103 12.79 5.04 4.47
CA THR A 103 14.06 4.33 4.36
C THR A 103 14.07 3.42 3.13
N ILE A 104 12.98 2.68 2.92
CA ILE A 104 12.86 1.79 1.77
C ILE A 104 12.88 2.59 0.46
N LEU A 105 12.14 3.70 0.39
CA LEU A 105 12.12 4.54 -0.81
C LEU A 105 13.51 5.10 -1.13
N ASN A 106 14.25 5.53 -0.10
CA ASN A 106 15.60 6.03 -0.30
C ASN A 106 16.55 4.94 -0.81
N GLN A 107 16.42 3.73 -0.28
CA GLN A 107 17.22 2.60 -0.75
C GLN A 107 16.92 2.26 -2.21
N MET A 108 15.63 2.26 -2.57
CA MET A 108 15.21 1.99 -3.94
C MET A 108 15.75 3.05 -4.90
N LEU A 109 15.68 4.32 -4.51
CA LEU A 109 16.18 5.42 -5.31
C LEU A 109 17.68 5.30 -5.53
N THR A 110 18.42 4.96 -4.50
CA THR A 110 19.88 4.77 -4.61
C THR A 110 20.20 3.64 -5.57
N THR A 111 19.50 2.52 -5.48
CA THR A 111 19.70 1.36 -6.36
C THR A 111 19.43 1.74 -7.82
N VAL A 112 18.35 2.46 -8.10
CA VAL A 112 18.02 2.90 -9.45
C VAL A 112 19.11 3.82 -9.99
N THR A 113 19.57 4.76 -9.18
CA THR A 113 20.63 5.69 -9.58
C THR A 113 21.91 4.94 -9.91
N ASP A 114 22.30 3.97 -9.09
CA ASP A 114 23.48 3.17 -9.33
C ASP A 114 23.37 2.36 -10.63
N SER A 115 22.19 1.78 -10.90
CA SER A 115 21.93 1.05 -12.13
C SER A 115 22.07 1.96 -13.36
N ASP A 116 21.53 3.16 -13.29
CA ASP A 116 21.64 4.13 -14.37
C ASP A 116 23.09 4.50 -14.67
N LEU A 117 23.90 4.62 -13.62
CA LEU A 117 25.33 4.91 -13.79
C LEU A 117 26.05 3.77 -14.49
N TYR A 118 25.71 2.53 -14.15
CA TYR A 118 26.34 1.36 -14.77
C TYR A 118 25.98 1.19 -16.24
N GLU A 119 24.77 1.57 -16.61
CA GLU A 119 24.33 1.45 -18.00
C GLU A 119 24.95 2.47 -18.92
N LYS A 120 25.52 3.51 -18.38
CA LYS A 120 26.20 4.54 -19.17
C LYS A 120 27.66 4.27 -19.32
#